data_673f281eb4c3db3709a849366fb34d71
#
_entry.id   673f281eb4c3db3709a849366fb34d71
#
_cell.length_a   1.000
_cell.length_b   1.000
_cell.length_c   1.000
_cell.angle_alpha   90.00
_cell.angle_beta   90.00
_cell.angle_gamma   90.00
#
_symmetry.space_group_name_H-M   'P 1'
#
loop_
_entity.id
_entity.type
_entity.pdbx_description
1 polymer ?
#
loop_
_entity_poly.entity_id
_entity_poly.type
_entity_poly.pdbx_seq_one_letter_code
_entity_poly.pdbx_strand_id
1 'polypeptide(L)'
;MRRLAVIAALGLALLGSVTAQADEAAGHYNLALQYKREGNTSAAIGECETAVKLRPDYAAAHFTLGNLYRAQGDYARAAGEYEKTVKLQPKDADAHTNLGAAYARLKRSDEAIRELETALDLKPDDYEAQLSLGFAYKQQGDYKHAIEHLQKATELQPDNPQGWANLGVAKSKTDDKEGAIVALKKAIALKSEDADLHFDLAVVYRRQKNTDAAIAEYQVAVQKNPKFAKAYYDLGMMYSQQRKNPEARAAFEKYLEYGSHEDAGYRKDAEERLKAFKGTASSDGQVAHAK
;
A
#
# COMPACT_ATOMS: atom_id res chain seq x y z
N MET A 1 -29.89 -28.89 52.25
CA MET A 1 -30.23 -29.52 50.98
C MET A 1 -30.89 -28.57 49.97
N ARG A 2 -31.91 -27.76 50.34
CA ARG A 2 -32.58 -26.83 49.37
C ARG A 2 -31.67 -25.74 48.76
N ARG A 3 -30.68 -25.21 49.50
CA ARG A 3 -29.74 -24.18 48.97
C ARG A 3 -28.74 -24.72 47.95
N LEU A 4 -28.31 -25.97 48.10
CA LEU A 4 -27.42 -26.64 47.12
C LEU A 4 -28.14 -26.99 45.81
N ALA A 5 -29.42 -27.39 45.89
CA ALA A 5 -30.22 -27.66 44.70
C ALA A 5 -30.52 -26.40 43.87
N VAL A 6 -30.73 -25.25 44.51
CA VAL A 6 -30.95 -23.96 43.83
C VAL A 6 -29.66 -23.46 43.13
N ILE A 7 -28.49 -23.62 43.79
CA ILE A 7 -27.20 -23.26 43.18
C ILE A 7 -26.89 -24.19 41.97
N ALA A 8 -27.17 -25.47 42.04
CA ALA A 8 -27.00 -26.40 40.97
C ALA A 8 -27.95 -26.11 39.79
N ALA A 9 -29.22 -25.77 40.07
CA ALA A 9 -30.18 -25.41 39.03
C ALA A 9 -29.84 -24.09 38.33
N LEU A 10 -29.36 -23.09 39.08
CA LEU A 10 -28.87 -21.82 38.52
C LEU A 10 -27.59 -22.06 37.69
N GLY A 11 -26.70 -22.92 38.12
CA GLY A 11 -25.49 -23.25 37.37
C GLY A 11 -25.80 -23.97 36.05
N LEU A 12 -26.76 -24.90 36.02
CA LEU A 12 -27.23 -25.59 34.81
C LEU A 12 -27.96 -24.65 33.83
N ALA A 13 -28.76 -23.73 34.35
CA ALA A 13 -29.45 -22.73 33.52
C ALA A 13 -28.47 -21.73 32.90
N LEU A 14 -27.44 -21.30 33.62
CA LEU A 14 -26.37 -20.46 33.11
C LEU A 14 -25.52 -21.18 32.06
N LEU A 15 -25.15 -22.43 32.27
CA LEU A 15 -24.43 -23.26 31.32
C LEU A 15 -25.25 -23.45 30.02
N GLY A 16 -26.55 -23.75 30.14
CA GLY A 16 -27.45 -23.89 28.99
C GLY A 16 -27.61 -22.60 28.17
N SER A 17 -27.63 -21.46 28.82
CA SER A 17 -27.70 -20.15 28.13
C SER A 17 -26.39 -19.80 27.43
N VAL A 18 -25.24 -20.11 28.00
CA VAL A 18 -23.92 -19.86 27.40
C VAL A 18 -23.69 -20.76 26.18
N THR A 19 -24.09 -22.04 26.23
CA THR A 19 -23.97 -22.93 25.06
C THR A 19 -24.89 -22.49 23.92
N ALA A 20 -26.14 -22.12 24.21
CA ALA A 20 -27.06 -21.61 23.19
C ALA A 20 -26.55 -20.34 22.52
N GLN A 21 -25.98 -19.42 23.29
CA GLN A 21 -25.35 -18.20 22.74
C GLN A 21 -24.11 -18.50 21.91
N ALA A 22 -23.30 -19.47 22.28
CA ALA A 22 -22.13 -19.91 21.51
C ALA A 22 -22.53 -20.56 20.19
N ASP A 23 -23.62 -21.35 20.16
CA ASP A 23 -24.17 -21.96 18.94
C ASP A 23 -24.77 -20.90 18.01
N GLU A 24 -25.45 -19.90 18.55
CA GLU A 24 -26.00 -18.75 17.78
C GLU A 24 -24.85 -17.92 17.19
N ALA A 25 -23.79 -17.62 17.95
CA ALA A 25 -22.61 -16.94 17.45
C ALA A 25 -21.92 -17.69 16.29
N ALA A 26 -21.86 -19.02 16.41
CA ALA A 26 -21.32 -19.86 15.33
C ALA A 26 -22.22 -19.86 14.08
N GLY A 27 -23.54 -19.80 14.26
CA GLY A 27 -24.51 -19.65 13.17
C GLY A 27 -24.30 -18.36 12.38
N HIS A 28 -24.20 -17.22 13.07
CA HIS A 28 -23.90 -15.91 12.48
C HIS A 28 -22.52 -15.92 11.77
N TYR A 29 -21.51 -16.48 12.38
CA TYR A 29 -20.19 -16.58 11.74
C TYR A 29 -20.23 -17.41 10.45
N ASN A 30 -20.93 -18.52 10.44
CA ASN A 30 -21.10 -19.36 9.23
C ASN A 30 -21.83 -18.59 8.11
N LEU A 31 -22.87 -17.83 8.47
CA LEU A 31 -23.59 -16.95 7.53
C LEU A 31 -22.68 -15.84 6.99
N ALA A 32 -21.84 -15.25 7.85
CA ALA A 32 -20.84 -14.28 7.41
C ALA A 32 -19.86 -14.86 6.39
N LEU A 33 -19.39 -16.11 6.60
CA LEU A 33 -18.52 -16.80 5.64
C LEU A 33 -19.24 -17.10 4.31
N GLN A 34 -20.55 -17.37 4.35
CA GLN A 34 -21.36 -17.54 3.16
C GLN A 34 -21.45 -16.20 2.39
N TYR A 35 -21.86 -15.11 3.02
CA TYR A 35 -21.93 -13.78 2.39
C TYR A 35 -20.58 -13.31 1.84
N LYS A 36 -19.49 -13.62 2.54
CA LYS A 36 -18.13 -13.36 2.05
C LYS A 36 -17.84 -14.11 0.74
N ARG A 37 -18.24 -15.37 0.61
CA ARG A 37 -18.10 -16.16 -0.64
C ARG A 37 -18.96 -15.60 -1.78
N GLU A 38 -20.14 -15.09 -1.45
CA GLU A 38 -21.06 -14.44 -2.40
C GLU A 38 -20.62 -13.01 -2.78
N GLY A 39 -19.55 -12.49 -2.17
CA GLY A 39 -19.06 -11.12 -2.40
C GLY A 39 -19.89 -10.04 -1.69
N ASN A 40 -20.88 -10.42 -0.87
CA ASN A 40 -21.69 -9.48 -0.10
C ASN A 40 -20.97 -9.06 1.18
N THR A 41 -19.97 -8.17 1.03
CA THR A 41 -19.10 -7.72 2.12
C THR A 41 -19.89 -7.06 3.26
N SER A 42 -20.92 -6.25 2.95
CA SER A 42 -21.70 -5.55 3.99
C SER A 42 -22.49 -6.52 4.85
N ALA A 43 -23.15 -7.51 4.26
CA ALA A 43 -23.87 -8.54 5.02
C ALA A 43 -22.89 -9.38 5.84
N ALA A 44 -21.73 -9.76 5.27
CA ALA A 44 -20.70 -10.51 5.98
C ALA A 44 -20.18 -9.76 7.23
N ILE A 45 -19.99 -8.45 7.15
CA ILE A 45 -19.61 -7.61 8.29
C ILE A 45 -20.69 -7.66 9.38
N GLY A 46 -21.96 -7.41 9.05
CA GLY A 46 -23.06 -7.40 10.01
C GLY A 46 -23.21 -8.72 10.77
N GLU A 47 -23.04 -9.83 10.07
CA GLU A 47 -23.09 -11.15 10.66
C GLU A 47 -21.86 -11.44 11.55
N CYS A 48 -20.65 -11.02 11.14
CA CYS A 48 -19.46 -11.10 11.99
C CYS A 48 -19.59 -10.22 13.24
N GLU A 49 -20.09 -9.00 13.12
CA GLU A 49 -20.33 -8.10 14.27
C GLU A 49 -21.31 -8.72 15.26
N THR A 50 -22.37 -9.38 14.76
CA THR A 50 -23.31 -10.13 15.61
C THR A 50 -22.62 -11.32 16.29
N ALA A 51 -21.82 -12.08 15.58
CA ALA A 51 -21.08 -13.21 16.12
C ALA A 51 -20.14 -12.80 17.26
N VAL A 52 -19.34 -11.70 17.09
CA VAL A 52 -18.41 -11.23 18.12
C VAL A 52 -19.13 -10.55 19.28
N LYS A 53 -20.32 -10.00 19.08
CA LYS A 53 -21.17 -9.48 20.15
C LYS A 53 -21.73 -10.60 21.03
N LEU A 54 -22.18 -11.69 20.41
CA LEU A 54 -22.68 -12.88 21.14
C LEU A 54 -21.55 -13.62 21.84
N ARG A 55 -20.38 -13.71 21.22
CA ARG A 55 -19.20 -14.40 21.76
C ARG A 55 -17.94 -13.53 21.59
N PRO A 56 -17.62 -12.68 22.56
CA PRO A 56 -16.49 -11.74 22.52
C PRO A 56 -15.09 -12.39 22.45
N ASP A 57 -14.99 -13.66 22.77
CA ASP A 57 -13.75 -14.46 22.69
C ASP A 57 -13.66 -15.30 21.39
N TYR A 58 -14.50 -14.98 20.39
CA TYR A 58 -14.48 -15.71 19.11
C TYR A 58 -13.38 -15.20 18.18
N ALA A 59 -12.15 -15.63 18.41
CA ALA A 59 -10.97 -15.19 17.66
C ALA A 59 -11.14 -15.28 16.14
N ALA A 60 -11.69 -16.39 15.61
CA ALA A 60 -11.91 -16.56 14.18
C ALA A 60 -12.89 -15.53 13.58
N ALA A 61 -13.91 -15.13 14.34
CA ALA A 61 -14.87 -14.12 13.91
C ALA A 61 -14.22 -12.71 13.92
N HIS A 62 -13.42 -12.38 14.94
CA HIS A 62 -12.62 -11.16 14.98
C HIS A 62 -11.63 -11.09 13.81
N PHE A 63 -10.88 -12.17 13.56
CA PHE A 63 -9.95 -12.23 12.43
C PHE A 63 -10.65 -12.02 11.07
N THR A 64 -11.79 -12.68 10.88
CA THR A 64 -12.58 -12.53 9.65
C THR A 64 -13.14 -11.12 9.50
N LEU A 65 -13.65 -10.53 10.59
CA LEU A 65 -14.14 -9.15 10.61
C LEU A 65 -13.02 -8.16 10.28
N GLY A 66 -11.83 -8.36 10.85
CA GLY A 66 -10.63 -7.58 10.50
C GLY A 66 -10.28 -7.66 9.01
N ASN A 67 -10.34 -8.86 8.42
CA ASN A 67 -10.12 -9.06 6.98
C ASN A 67 -11.17 -8.34 6.12
N LEU A 68 -12.43 -8.34 6.54
CA LEU A 68 -13.51 -7.64 5.84
C LEU A 68 -13.33 -6.13 5.89
N TYR A 69 -12.98 -5.55 7.05
CA TYR A 69 -12.67 -4.13 7.17
C TYR A 69 -11.43 -3.73 6.36
N ARG A 70 -10.39 -4.56 6.37
CA ARG A 70 -9.20 -4.35 5.53
C ARG A 70 -9.54 -4.33 4.04
N ALA A 71 -10.42 -5.21 3.59
CA ALA A 71 -10.89 -5.24 2.20
C ALA A 71 -11.68 -3.98 1.80
N GLN A 72 -12.34 -3.32 2.75
CA GLN A 72 -12.97 -2.02 2.56
C GLN A 72 -11.99 -0.83 2.68
N GLY A 73 -10.73 -1.08 3.01
CA GLY A 73 -9.74 -0.03 3.26
C GLY A 73 -9.85 0.62 4.66
N ASP A 74 -10.72 0.11 5.53
CA ASP A 74 -10.84 0.60 6.91
C ASP A 74 -9.79 -0.10 7.79
N TYR A 75 -8.56 0.37 7.65
CA TYR A 75 -7.44 -0.18 8.39
C TYR A 75 -7.52 0.06 9.90
N ALA A 76 -8.25 1.11 10.33
CA ALA A 76 -8.40 1.40 11.75
C ALA A 76 -9.28 0.35 12.44
N ARG A 77 -10.46 0.05 11.88
CA ARG A 77 -11.32 -1.02 12.40
C ARG A 77 -10.67 -2.38 12.24
N ALA A 78 -9.99 -2.62 11.11
CA ALA A 78 -9.27 -3.86 10.89
C ALA A 78 -8.22 -4.12 11.97
N ALA A 79 -7.40 -3.13 12.32
CA ALA A 79 -6.40 -3.22 13.38
C ALA A 79 -7.06 -3.56 14.73
N GLY A 80 -8.15 -2.88 15.11
CA GLY A 80 -8.86 -3.16 16.35
C GLY A 80 -9.39 -4.60 16.45
N GLU A 81 -9.81 -5.20 15.35
CA GLU A 81 -10.25 -6.60 15.35
C GLU A 81 -9.08 -7.58 15.37
N TYR A 82 -7.97 -7.26 14.69
CA TYR A 82 -6.74 -8.06 14.77
C TYR A 82 -6.09 -7.97 16.16
N GLU A 83 -6.11 -6.81 16.83
CA GLU A 83 -5.65 -6.68 18.23
C GLU A 83 -6.38 -7.66 19.16
N LYS A 84 -7.71 -7.79 19.00
CA LYS A 84 -8.49 -8.78 19.75
C LYS A 84 -8.09 -10.20 19.38
N THR A 85 -7.84 -10.47 18.10
CA THR A 85 -7.41 -11.78 17.64
C THR A 85 -6.07 -12.17 18.26
N VAL A 86 -5.04 -11.32 18.20
CA VAL A 86 -3.72 -11.62 18.78
C VAL A 86 -3.77 -11.75 20.31
N LYS A 87 -4.67 -10.99 20.98
CA LYS A 87 -4.90 -11.14 22.41
C LYS A 87 -5.48 -12.50 22.77
N LEU A 88 -6.40 -13.01 21.96
CA LEU A 88 -7.04 -14.33 22.16
C LEU A 88 -6.13 -15.48 21.71
N GLN A 89 -5.34 -15.25 20.66
CA GLN A 89 -4.45 -16.25 20.04
C GLN A 89 -3.05 -15.64 19.80
N PRO A 90 -2.23 -15.48 20.86
CA PRO A 90 -0.94 -14.80 20.77
C PRO A 90 0.14 -15.55 19.98
N LYS A 91 -0.14 -16.76 19.49
CA LYS A 91 0.76 -17.55 18.63
C LYS A 91 0.23 -17.65 17.19
N ASP A 92 -0.77 -16.87 16.82
CA ASP A 92 -1.29 -16.82 15.45
C ASP A 92 -0.44 -15.85 14.61
N ALA A 93 0.52 -16.40 13.85
CA ALA A 93 1.40 -15.63 12.99
C ALA A 93 0.63 -14.81 11.95
N ASP A 94 -0.43 -15.36 11.37
CA ASP A 94 -1.23 -14.67 10.35
C ASP A 94 -1.97 -13.46 10.95
N ALA A 95 -2.43 -13.56 12.21
CA ALA A 95 -3.04 -12.44 12.92
C ALA A 95 -2.02 -11.31 13.19
N HIS A 96 -0.80 -11.64 13.63
CA HIS A 96 0.27 -10.67 13.80
C HIS A 96 0.68 -10.02 12.47
N THR A 97 0.80 -10.80 11.39
CA THR A 97 1.09 -10.28 10.04
C THR A 97 0.02 -9.28 9.59
N ASN A 98 -1.26 -9.62 9.73
CA ASN A 98 -2.36 -8.74 9.32
C ASN A 98 -2.47 -7.49 10.20
N LEU A 99 -2.23 -7.60 11.50
CA LEU A 99 -2.18 -6.46 12.42
C LEU A 99 -1.05 -5.51 12.06
N GLY A 100 0.15 -6.03 11.88
CA GLY A 100 1.31 -5.24 11.49
C GLY A 100 1.13 -4.56 10.13
N ALA A 101 0.57 -5.26 9.15
CA ALA A 101 0.23 -4.68 7.85
C ALA A 101 -0.82 -3.55 7.96
N ALA A 102 -1.83 -3.71 8.83
CA ALA A 102 -2.83 -2.67 9.10
C ALA A 102 -2.19 -1.44 9.76
N TYR A 103 -1.33 -1.62 10.76
CA TYR A 103 -0.57 -0.52 11.38
C TYR A 103 0.32 0.20 10.39
N ALA A 104 1.01 -0.51 9.49
CA ALA A 104 1.82 0.11 8.44
C ALA A 104 0.98 1.00 7.52
N ARG A 105 -0.25 0.57 7.16
CA ARG A 105 -1.19 1.40 6.39
C ARG A 105 -1.67 2.65 7.15
N LEU A 106 -1.76 2.56 8.47
CA LEU A 106 -2.08 3.68 9.36
C LEU A 106 -0.87 4.58 9.67
N LYS A 107 0.30 4.31 9.11
CA LYS A 107 1.58 4.98 9.36
C LYS A 107 2.05 4.86 10.84
N ARG A 108 1.62 3.82 11.52
CA ARG A 108 2.03 3.43 12.87
C ARG A 108 3.21 2.46 12.77
N SER A 109 4.33 2.96 12.23
CA SER A 109 5.45 2.08 11.79
C SER A 109 6.11 1.31 12.93
N ASP A 110 6.28 1.90 14.12
CA ASP A 110 6.88 1.20 15.27
C ASP A 110 6.04 0.01 15.74
N GLU A 111 4.73 0.16 15.71
CA GLU A 111 3.80 -0.89 16.10
C GLU A 111 3.73 -1.97 15.01
N ALA A 112 3.75 -1.54 13.74
CA ALA A 112 3.82 -2.47 12.62
C ALA A 112 5.06 -3.36 12.70
N ILE A 113 6.23 -2.79 12.96
CA ILE A 113 7.49 -3.53 13.08
C ILE A 113 7.40 -4.57 14.19
N ARG A 114 6.96 -4.21 15.39
CA ARG A 114 6.86 -5.17 16.51
C ARG A 114 5.96 -6.36 16.20
N GLU A 115 4.80 -6.11 15.61
CA GLU A 115 3.87 -7.19 15.27
C GLU A 115 4.41 -8.08 14.15
N LEU A 116 5.06 -7.50 13.15
CA LEU A 116 5.64 -8.23 12.02
C LEU A 116 6.89 -9.02 12.42
N GLU A 117 7.71 -8.51 13.33
CA GLU A 117 8.82 -9.28 13.92
C GLU A 117 8.27 -10.48 14.70
N THR A 118 7.21 -10.28 15.51
CA THR A 118 6.53 -11.39 16.19
C THR A 118 5.99 -12.42 15.21
N ALA A 119 5.39 -11.98 14.10
CA ALA A 119 4.92 -12.88 13.06
C ALA A 119 6.06 -13.71 12.45
N LEU A 120 7.21 -13.09 12.19
CA LEU A 120 8.38 -13.76 11.61
C LEU A 120 9.09 -14.67 12.60
N ASP A 121 9.06 -14.37 13.91
CA ASP A 121 9.52 -15.29 14.95
C ASP A 121 8.67 -16.58 14.99
N LEU A 122 7.37 -16.45 14.72
CA LEU A 122 6.43 -17.59 14.64
C LEU A 122 6.51 -18.32 13.30
N LYS A 123 6.70 -17.58 12.19
CA LYS A 123 6.73 -18.11 10.82
C LYS A 123 7.77 -17.35 9.98
N PRO A 124 9.04 -17.78 9.98
CA PRO A 124 10.14 -17.08 9.33
C PRO A 124 9.98 -16.86 7.82
N ASP A 125 9.32 -17.80 7.13
CA ASP A 125 9.15 -17.78 5.67
C ASP A 125 7.78 -17.22 5.24
N ASP A 126 7.26 -16.24 5.99
CA ASP A 126 6.02 -15.55 5.62
C ASP A 126 6.33 -14.37 4.67
N TYR A 127 5.94 -14.54 3.39
CA TYR A 127 6.11 -13.52 2.37
C TYR A 127 5.44 -12.19 2.74
N GLU A 128 4.19 -12.23 3.21
CA GLU A 128 3.41 -11.04 3.53
C GLU A 128 4.01 -10.29 4.73
N ALA A 129 4.51 -11.03 5.72
CA ALA A 129 5.21 -10.44 6.86
C ALA A 129 6.53 -9.79 6.43
N GLN A 130 7.37 -10.48 5.62
CA GLN A 130 8.62 -9.93 5.09
C GLN A 130 8.36 -8.67 4.24
N LEU A 131 7.38 -8.71 3.34
CA LEU A 131 6.99 -7.58 2.50
C LEU A 131 6.51 -6.39 3.33
N SER A 132 5.63 -6.64 4.31
CA SER A 132 5.05 -5.60 5.16
C SER A 132 6.08 -4.98 6.09
N LEU A 133 7.01 -5.79 6.61
CA LEU A 133 8.10 -5.31 7.46
C LEU A 133 9.07 -4.43 6.68
N GLY A 134 9.46 -4.84 5.47
CA GLY A 134 10.24 -4.00 4.57
C GLY A 134 9.54 -2.69 4.21
N PHE A 135 8.22 -2.72 4.04
CA PHE A 135 7.42 -1.51 3.81
C PHE A 135 7.38 -0.60 5.05
N ALA A 136 7.24 -1.15 6.27
CA ALA A 136 7.24 -0.38 7.51
C ALA A 136 8.60 0.31 7.77
N TYR A 137 9.71 -0.40 7.59
CA TYR A 137 11.05 0.18 7.67
C TYR A 137 11.28 1.26 6.61
N LYS A 138 10.80 1.05 5.38
CA LYS A 138 10.85 2.06 4.32
C LYS A 138 10.10 3.35 4.73
N GLN A 139 8.95 3.23 5.40
CA GLN A 139 8.20 4.39 5.90
C GLN A 139 8.95 5.16 6.99
N GLN A 140 9.74 4.49 7.83
CA GLN A 140 10.63 5.12 8.80
C GLN A 140 11.89 5.75 8.17
N GLY A 141 12.17 5.44 6.89
CA GLY A 141 13.41 5.85 6.22
C GLY A 141 14.59 4.93 6.51
N ASP A 142 14.38 3.83 7.20
CA ASP A 142 15.41 2.79 7.41
C ASP A 142 15.46 1.87 6.19
N TYR A 143 16.10 2.39 5.16
CA TYR A 143 16.21 1.66 3.89
C TYR A 143 17.11 0.44 3.97
N LYS A 144 18.04 0.38 4.94
CA LYS A 144 18.90 -0.78 5.12
C LYS A 144 18.07 -2.01 5.52
N HIS A 145 17.35 -1.93 6.62
CA HIS A 145 16.48 -3.04 7.05
C HIS A 145 15.34 -3.30 6.07
N ALA A 146 14.79 -2.24 5.45
CA ALA A 146 13.80 -2.41 4.40
C ALA A 146 14.30 -3.31 3.25
N ILE A 147 15.53 -3.09 2.76
CA ILE A 147 16.15 -3.87 1.68
C ILE A 147 16.34 -5.33 2.13
N GLU A 148 16.82 -5.58 3.36
CA GLU A 148 17.03 -6.93 3.88
C GLU A 148 15.71 -7.77 3.85
N HIS A 149 14.62 -7.22 4.36
CA HIS A 149 13.33 -7.90 4.37
C HIS A 149 12.69 -8.02 2.98
N LEU A 150 12.82 -6.97 2.14
CA LEU A 150 12.29 -7.01 0.77
C LEU A 150 13.07 -7.98 -0.12
N GLN A 151 14.37 -8.18 0.09
CA GLN A 151 15.12 -9.24 -0.58
C GLN A 151 14.57 -10.62 -0.22
N LYS A 152 14.35 -10.91 1.07
CA LYS A 152 13.73 -12.16 1.50
C LYS A 152 12.34 -12.36 0.89
N ALA A 153 11.53 -11.30 0.83
CA ALA A 153 10.23 -11.38 0.15
C ALA A 153 10.38 -11.76 -1.34
N THR A 154 11.35 -11.18 -2.07
CA THR A 154 11.58 -11.55 -3.49
C THR A 154 12.14 -12.97 -3.67
N GLU A 155 12.84 -13.51 -2.68
CA GLU A 155 13.30 -14.91 -2.67
C GLU A 155 12.14 -15.88 -2.42
N LEU A 156 11.22 -15.53 -1.50
CA LEU A 156 10.05 -16.35 -1.18
C LEU A 156 9.02 -16.37 -2.32
N GLN A 157 8.80 -15.24 -2.98
CA GLN A 157 7.88 -15.13 -4.12
C GLN A 157 8.51 -14.37 -5.29
N PRO A 158 9.39 -14.99 -6.09
CA PRO A 158 10.13 -14.33 -7.15
C PRO A 158 9.26 -13.85 -8.33
N ASP A 159 8.05 -14.38 -8.46
CA ASP A 159 7.09 -14.01 -9.51
C ASP A 159 6.07 -12.94 -9.04
N ASN A 160 6.18 -12.47 -7.81
CA ASN A 160 5.32 -11.40 -7.30
C ASN A 160 5.96 -10.02 -7.58
N PRO A 161 5.34 -9.16 -8.43
CA PRO A 161 5.92 -7.87 -8.80
C PRO A 161 6.04 -6.90 -7.63
N GLN A 162 5.21 -7.05 -6.59
CA GLN A 162 5.16 -6.11 -5.46
C GLN A 162 6.43 -6.14 -4.61
N GLY A 163 7.01 -7.33 -4.39
CA GLY A 163 8.30 -7.49 -3.70
C GLY A 163 9.41 -6.74 -4.44
N TRP A 164 9.54 -6.99 -5.75
CA TRP A 164 10.52 -6.33 -6.61
C TRP A 164 10.33 -4.82 -6.71
N ALA A 165 9.11 -4.34 -6.82
CA ALA A 165 8.78 -2.91 -6.85
C ALA A 165 9.24 -2.21 -5.56
N ASN A 166 8.85 -2.74 -4.40
CA ASN A 166 9.25 -2.18 -3.11
C ASN A 166 10.76 -2.23 -2.90
N LEU A 167 11.42 -3.33 -3.30
CA LEU A 167 12.89 -3.46 -3.24
C LEU A 167 13.57 -2.40 -4.11
N GLY A 168 13.10 -2.21 -5.34
CA GLY A 168 13.64 -1.21 -6.25
C GLY A 168 13.49 0.21 -5.69
N VAL A 169 12.31 0.55 -5.16
CA VAL A 169 12.08 1.85 -4.52
C VAL A 169 12.98 2.04 -3.30
N ALA A 170 13.13 1.03 -2.42
CA ALA A 170 14.00 1.11 -1.25
C ALA A 170 15.47 1.32 -1.66
N LYS A 171 15.98 0.53 -2.61
CA LYS A 171 17.33 0.69 -3.17
C LYS A 171 17.54 2.04 -3.83
N SER A 172 16.52 2.61 -4.47
CA SER A 172 16.59 3.94 -5.08
C SER A 172 16.85 5.07 -4.08
N LYS A 173 16.56 4.86 -2.80
CA LYS A 173 16.81 5.81 -1.71
C LYS A 173 18.20 5.69 -1.10
N THR A 174 18.93 4.65 -1.44
CA THR A 174 20.36 4.45 -1.11
C THR A 174 21.22 4.80 -2.33
N ASP A 175 22.51 4.49 -2.27
CA ASP A 175 23.42 4.65 -3.42
C ASP A 175 23.35 3.48 -4.43
N ASP A 176 22.60 2.41 -4.13
CA ASP A 176 22.45 1.24 -5.01
C ASP A 176 21.45 1.50 -6.16
N LYS A 177 21.83 2.43 -7.06
CA LYS A 177 20.99 2.79 -8.21
C LYS A 177 20.88 1.67 -9.23
N GLU A 178 21.96 0.93 -9.43
CA GLU A 178 22.01 -0.22 -10.33
C GLU A 178 21.09 -1.33 -9.84
N GLY A 179 21.15 -1.69 -8.57
CA GLY A 179 20.23 -2.65 -7.96
C GLY A 179 18.79 -2.20 -7.98
N ALA A 180 18.52 -0.90 -7.85
CA ALA A 180 17.18 -0.34 -8.01
C ALA A 180 16.62 -0.56 -9.43
N ILE A 181 17.45 -0.30 -10.46
CA ILE A 181 17.07 -0.51 -11.86
C ILE A 181 16.77 -1.98 -12.12
N VAL A 182 17.61 -2.89 -11.64
CA VAL A 182 17.42 -4.35 -11.81
C VAL A 182 16.09 -4.78 -11.19
N ALA A 183 15.82 -4.37 -9.95
CA ALA A 183 14.60 -4.73 -9.24
C ALA A 183 13.35 -4.15 -9.93
N LEU A 184 13.36 -2.86 -10.31
CA LEU A 184 12.22 -2.25 -11.00
C LEU A 184 11.97 -2.86 -12.39
N LYS A 185 13.02 -3.17 -13.15
CA LYS A 185 12.88 -3.89 -14.43
C LYS A 185 12.29 -5.29 -14.24
N LYS A 186 12.65 -5.99 -13.16
CA LYS A 186 12.04 -7.30 -12.86
C LYS A 186 10.56 -7.13 -12.51
N ALA A 187 10.19 -6.11 -11.72
CA ALA A 187 8.78 -5.80 -11.44
C ALA A 187 7.99 -5.48 -12.71
N ILE A 188 8.55 -4.65 -13.61
CA ILE A 188 7.94 -4.31 -14.89
C ILE A 188 7.76 -5.56 -15.77
N ALA A 189 8.76 -6.44 -15.83
CA ALA A 189 8.66 -7.69 -16.60
C ALA A 189 7.52 -8.60 -16.11
N LEU A 190 7.20 -8.54 -14.80
CA LEU A 190 6.10 -9.29 -14.20
C LEU A 190 4.74 -8.58 -14.33
N LYS A 191 4.73 -7.25 -14.43
CA LYS A 191 3.52 -6.41 -14.49
C LYS A 191 3.75 -5.17 -15.35
N SER A 192 3.81 -5.37 -16.67
CA SER A 192 4.17 -4.33 -17.65
C SER A 192 3.15 -3.18 -17.79
N GLU A 193 1.92 -3.34 -17.32
CA GLU A 193 0.86 -2.31 -17.45
C GLU A 193 0.82 -1.31 -16.30
N ASP A 194 1.73 -1.44 -15.32
CA ASP A 194 1.76 -0.56 -14.14
C ASP A 194 2.55 0.72 -14.43
N ALA A 195 1.84 1.84 -14.55
CA ALA A 195 2.44 3.15 -14.80
C ALA A 195 3.39 3.60 -13.68
N ASP A 196 3.10 3.24 -12.43
CA ASP A 196 3.91 3.61 -11.28
C ASP A 196 5.31 2.97 -11.34
N LEU A 197 5.42 1.73 -11.84
CA LEU A 197 6.73 1.06 -12.00
C LEU A 197 7.62 1.78 -13.01
N HIS A 198 7.07 2.21 -14.14
CA HIS A 198 7.78 3.01 -15.13
C HIS A 198 8.17 4.37 -14.58
N PHE A 199 7.27 5.02 -13.82
CA PHE A 199 7.57 6.27 -13.14
C PHE A 199 8.73 6.11 -12.14
N ASP A 200 8.71 5.09 -11.30
CA ASP A 200 9.76 4.82 -10.32
C ASP A 200 11.11 4.55 -11.02
N LEU A 201 11.12 3.79 -12.10
CA LEU A 201 12.32 3.54 -12.90
C LEU A 201 12.86 4.84 -13.53
N ALA A 202 11.98 5.69 -14.05
CA ALA A 202 12.35 7.00 -14.59
C ALA A 202 13.00 7.90 -13.53
N VAL A 203 12.47 7.89 -12.30
CA VAL A 203 13.06 8.62 -11.16
C VAL A 203 14.48 8.12 -10.86
N VAL A 204 14.73 6.80 -10.94
CA VAL A 204 16.09 6.26 -10.74
C VAL A 204 17.03 6.72 -11.86
N TYR A 205 16.62 6.65 -13.13
CA TYR A 205 17.42 7.15 -14.25
C TYR A 205 17.70 8.65 -14.13
N ARG A 206 16.73 9.46 -13.73
CA ARG A 206 16.93 10.89 -13.47
C ARG A 206 18.00 11.12 -12.39
N ARG A 207 18.00 10.34 -11.30
CA ARG A 207 19.03 10.42 -10.24
C ARG A 207 20.41 9.97 -10.71
N GLN A 208 20.48 9.10 -11.72
CA GLN A 208 21.73 8.75 -12.42
C GLN A 208 22.16 9.81 -13.44
N LYS A 209 21.37 10.88 -13.65
CA LYS A 209 21.56 11.86 -14.69
C LYS A 209 21.47 11.27 -16.13
N ASN A 210 20.85 10.11 -16.28
CA ASN A 210 20.53 9.51 -17.57
C ASN A 210 19.20 10.07 -18.06
N THR A 211 19.25 11.28 -18.61
CA THR A 211 18.06 12.04 -18.98
C THR A 211 17.25 11.36 -20.08
N ASP A 212 17.91 10.73 -21.07
CA ASP A 212 17.21 10.09 -22.19
C ASP A 212 16.43 8.85 -21.71
N ALA A 213 17.03 8.01 -20.88
CA ALA A 213 16.34 6.87 -20.30
C ALA A 213 15.19 7.30 -19.37
N ALA A 214 15.39 8.37 -18.59
CA ALA A 214 14.33 8.91 -17.74
C ALA A 214 13.12 9.40 -18.56
N ILE A 215 13.36 10.13 -19.65
CA ILE A 215 12.30 10.60 -20.57
C ILE A 215 11.55 9.40 -21.15
N ALA A 216 12.26 8.39 -21.63
CA ALA A 216 11.63 7.21 -22.24
C ALA A 216 10.67 6.51 -21.24
N GLU A 217 11.10 6.29 -20.01
CA GLU A 217 10.26 5.65 -18.99
C GLU A 217 9.11 6.54 -18.52
N TYR A 218 9.31 7.86 -18.36
CA TYR A 218 8.20 8.78 -18.09
C TYR A 218 7.17 8.82 -19.22
N GLN A 219 7.59 8.74 -20.48
CA GLN A 219 6.68 8.63 -21.63
C GLN A 219 5.83 7.37 -21.54
N VAL A 220 6.43 6.23 -21.20
CA VAL A 220 5.69 4.97 -21.00
C VAL A 220 4.69 5.14 -19.83
N ALA A 221 5.11 5.74 -18.72
CA ALA A 221 4.23 5.97 -17.57
C ALA A 221 2.98 6.77 -17.95
N VAL A 222 3.12 7.88 -18.70
CA VAL A 222 1.97 8.69 -19.14
C VAL A 222 1.16 8.01 -20.26
N GLN A 223 1.76 7.13 -21.03
CA GLN A 223 1.03 6.28 -21.99
C GLN A 223 0.12 5.28 -21.28
N LYS A 224 0.63 4.63 -20.21
CA LYS A 224 -0.12 3.67 -19.39
C LYS A 224 -1.19 4.37 -18.52
N ASN A 225 -0.87 5.53 -17.98
CA ASN A 225 -1.80 6.38 -17.23
C ASN A 225 -1.83 7.81 -17.78
N PRO A 226 -2.76 8.12 -18.71
CA PRO A 226 -2.84 9.43 -19.32
C PRO A 226 -3.19 10.61 -18.40
N LYS A 227 -3.54 10.33 -17.13
CA LYS A 227 -3.81 11.33 -16.10
C LYS A 227 -2.72 11.39 -15.03
N PHE A 228 -1.56 10.81 -15.28
CA PHE A 228 -0.46 10.77 -14.31
C PHE A 228 0.25 12.13 -14.22
N ALA A 229 -0.37 13.08 -13.52
CA ALA A 229 0.09 14.45 -13.42
C ALA A 229 1.57 14.58 -13.05
N LYS A 230 2.01 13.86 -12.00
CA LYS A 230 3.39 13.90 -11.52
C LYS A 230 4.41 13.50 -12.59
N ALA A 231 4.08 12.50 -13.41
CA ALA A 231 4.94 12.06 -14.51
C ALA A 231 5.05 13.15 -15.60
N TYR A 232 3.97 13.87 -15.89
CA TYR A 232 4.01 15.01 -16.81
C TYR A 232 4.87 16.15 -16.28
N TYR A 233 4.81 16.47 -14.98
CA TYR A 233 5.68 17.49 -14.39
C TYR A 233 7.15 17.14 -14.55
N ASP A 234 7.52 15.90 -14.16
CA ASP A 234 8.90 15.40 -14.27
C ASP A 234 9.37 15.35 -15.73
N LEU A 235 8.48 14.94 -16.65
CA LEU A 235 8.74 14.96 -18.11
C LEU A 235 9.03 16.37 -18.62
N GLY A 236 8.22 17.35 -18.21
CA GLY A 236 8.43 18.77 -18.53
C GLY A 236 9.78 19.27 -18.01
N MET A 237 10.18 18.88 -16.82
CA MET A 237 11.50 19.19 -16.26
C MET A 237 12.64 18.58 -17.09
N MET A 238 12.51 17.31 -17.51
CA MET A 238 13.53 16.64 -18.32
C MET A 238 13.67 17.25 -19.72
N TYR A 239 12.55 17.55 -20.39
CA TYR A 239 12.57 18.25 -21.66
C TYR A 239 13.16 19.67 -21.56
N SER A 240 12.85 20.42 -20.48
CA SER A 240 13.45 21.73 -20.22
C SER A 240 14.99 21.67 -20.11
N GLN A 241 15.52 20.63 -19.44
CA GLN A 241 16.97 20.40 -19.34
C GLN A 241 17.60 20.12 -20.71
N GLN A 242 16.87 19.48 -21.63
CA GLN A 242 17.31 19.24 -23.00
C GLN A 242 17.03 20.41 -23.95
N ARG A 243 16.48 21.53 -23.47
CA ARG A 243 16.05 22.68 -24.26
C ARG A 243 14.99 22.33 -25.33
N LYS A 244 14.24 21.27 -25.11
CA LYS A 244 13.09 20.86 -25.93
C LYS A 244 11.86 21.62 -25.44
N ASN A 245 11.82 22.93 -25.72
CA ASN A 245 10.81 23.84 -25.16
C ASN A 245 9.36 23.50 -25.58
N PRO A 246 9.07 23.09 -26.85
CA PRO A 246 7.72 22.70 -27.23
C PRO A 246 7.19 21.50 -26.43
N GLU A 247 8.02 20.46 -26.28
CA GLU A 247 7.68 19.24 -25.54
C GLU A 247 7.56 19.51 -24.04
N ALA A 248 8.45 20.34 -23.48
CA ALA A 248 8.38 20.77 -22.08
C ALA A 248 7.09 21.53 -21.80
N ARG A 249 6.71 22.43 -22.68
CA ARG A 249 5.46 23.19 -22.59
C ARG A 249 4.25 22.27 -22.60
N ALA A 250 4.15 21.36 -23.57
CA ALA A 250 3.05 20.41 -23.67
C ALA A 250 2.92 19.54 -22.40
N ALA A 251 4.05 19.10 -21.83
CA ALA A 251 4.07 18.32 -20.61
C ALA A 251 3.58 19.14 -19.39
N PHE A 252 4.03 20.38 -19.19
CA PHE A 252 3.54 21.22 -18.10
C PHE A 252 2.06 21.61 -18.25
N GLU A 253 1.57 21.82 -19.49
CA GLU A 253 0.14 22.05 -19.75
C GLU A 253 -0.69 20.83 -19.31
N LYS A 254 -0.23 19.59 -19.61
CA LYS A 254 -0.87 18.36 -19.14
C LYS A 254 -0.79 18.19 -17.61
N TYR A 255 0.33 18.56 -17.00
CA TYR A 255 0.42 18.58 -15.55
C TYR A 255 -0.63 19.53 -14.93
N LEU A 256 -0.82 20.76 -15.47
CA LEU A 256 -1.80 21.70 -14.97
C LEU A 256 -3.26 21.26 -15.21
N GLU A 257 -3.50 20.47 -16.28
CA GLU A 257 -4.80 19.89 -16.58
C GLU A 257 -5.19 18.78 -15.57
N TYR A 258 -4.25 17.92 -15.20
CA TYR A 258 -4.53 16.71 -14.39
C TYR A 258 -4.08 16.82 -12.93
N GLY A 259 -3.21 17.76 -12.61
CA GLY A 259 -2.67 17.95 -11.27
C GLY A 259 -3.70 18.50 -10.30
N SER A 260 -3.71 17.97 -9.08
CA SER A 260 -4.56 18.48 -8.00
C SER A 260 -4.11 19.87 -7.54
N HIS A 261 -5.04 20.67 -7.00
CA HIS A 261 -4.73 21.98 -6.43
C HIS A 261 -3.91 21.90 -5.12
N GLU A 262 -3.74 20.72 -4.57
CA GLU A 262 -3.03 20.50 -3.30
C GLU A 262 -1.52 20.73 -3.40
N ASP A 263 -0.96 20.71 -4.62
CA ASP A 263 0.48 20.87 -4.86
C ASP A 263 0.83 22.24 -5.40
N ALA A 264 0.47 23.28 -4.63
CA ALA A 264 0.60 24.68 -5.03
C ALA A 264 2.02 25.08 -5.48
N GLY A 265 3.07 24.45 -4.91
CA GLY A 265 4.47 24.71 -5.25
C GLY A 265 4.82 24.27 -6.67
N TYR A 266 4.52 23.02 -7.02
CA TYR A 266 4.75 22.48 -8.37
C TYR A 266 3.88 23.17 -9.43
N ARG A 267 2.64 23.51 -9.05
CA ARG A 267 1.74 24.24 -9.93
C ARG A 267 2.29 25.63 -10.29
N LYS A 268 2.72 26.37 -9.28
CA LYS A 268 3.34 27.69 -9.48
C LYS A 268 4.60 27.60 -10.34
N ASP A 269 5.50 26.64 -10.09
CA ASP A 269 6.70 26.42 -10.91
C ASP A 269 6.34 26.12 -12.37
N ALA A 270 5.37 25.23 -12.61
CA ALA A 270 4.92 24.92 -13.96
C ALA A 270 4.35 26.15 -14.69
N GLU A 271 3.53 26.97 -14.01
CA GLU A 271 2.97 28.21 -14.56
C GLU A 271 4.07 29.24 -14.89
N GLU A 272 5.07 29.41 -14.02
CA GLU A 272 6.21 30.30 -14.25
C GLU A 272 7.04 29.87 -15.46
N ARG A 273 7.31 28.56 -15.60
CA ARG A 273 8.01 28.00 -16.77
C ARG A 273 7.24 28.20 -18.07
N LEU A 274 5.93 28.00 -18.05
CA LEU A 274 5.08 28.25 -19.22
C LEU A 274 5.09 29.71 -19.64
N LYS A 275 5.15 30.67 -18.69
CA LYS A 275 5.31 32.09 -19.00
C LYS A 275 6.67 32.39 -19.64
N ALA A 276 7.74 31.76 -19.14
CA ALA A 276 9.08 31.92 -19.69
C ALA A 276 9.17 31.43 -21.14
N PHE A 277 8.54 30.28 -21.48
CA PHE A 277 8.51 29.79 -22.87
C PHE A 277 7.73 30.71 -23.84
N LYS A 278 6.74 31.48 -23.37
CA LYS A 278 6.03 32.46 -24.19
C LYS A 278 6.91 33.66 -24.49
N GLY A 279 7.74 34.09 -23.54
CA GLY A 279 8.66 35.24 -23.70
C GLY A 279 9.77 34.97 -24.73
N THR A 280 10.29 33.76 -24.80
CA THR A 280 11.35 33.40 -25.78
C THR A 280 10.81 33.28 -27.20
N ALA A 281 9.57 32.85 -27.41
CA ALA A 281 8.96 32.78 -28.73
C ALA A 281 8.70 34.16 -29.37
N SER A 282 8.51 35.22 -28.55
CA SER A 282 8.32 36.56 -29.03
C SER A 282 9.64 37.27 -29.41
N SER A 283 10.76 36.89 -28.81
CA SER A 283 12.08 37.45 -29.13
C SER A 283 12.68 36.88 -30.40
N ASP A 284 12.44 35.58 -30.71
CA ASP A 284 12.94 34.98 -31.95
C ASP A 284 12.18 35.44 -33.20
N GLY A 285 10.90 35.86 -33.03
CA GLY A 285 10.10 36.44 -34.13
C GLY A 285 10.50 37.88 -34.50
N GLN A 286 11.11 38.62 -33.60
CA GLN A 286 11.53 40.02 -33.88
C GLN A 286 12.90 40.10 -34.59
N VAL A 287 13.74 39.08 -34.51
CA VAL A 287 15.04 39.06 -35.17
C VAL A 287 14.94 38.65 -36.65
N ALA A 288 13.85 37.97 -37.04
CA ALA A 288 13.64 37.48 -38.40
C ALA A 288 13.09 38.59 -39.38
N HIS A 289 12.64 39.74 -38.87
CA HIS A 289 12.13 40.85 -39.69
C HIS A 289 13.08 42.02 -39.85
N ALA A 290 14.34 41.90 -39.36
CA ALA A 290 15.36 42.96 -39.44
C ALA A 290 16.56 42.55 -40.33
N LYS A 291 16.31 41.90 -41.47
CA LYS A 291 17.32 41.75 -42.55
C LYS A 291 16.71 41.99 -43.91
#